data_3cf854b1779db640007ae5d627b8efba
#
_entry.id   3cf854b1779db640007ae5d627b8efba
#
_cell.length_a   1.000
_cell.length_b   1.000
_cell.length_c   1.000
_cell.angle_alpha   90.00
_cell.angle_beta   90.00
_cell.angle_gamma   90.00
#
_symmetry.space_group_name_H-M   'P 1'
#
loop_
_entity.id
_entity.type
_entity.pdbx_description
1 polymer ?
#
loop_
_entity_poly.entity_id
_entity_poly.type
_entity_poly.pdbx_seq_one_letter_code
_entity_poly.pdbx_strand_id
1 'polypeptide(L)'
;MKRLLEGQQLQRTVPPTTACVEPVVRLPGGLTLDDRSCWQYPTMLVGSVGSGQSTLIEQIRQPVLADADRVGDTVGIFAAKPDVLRCRRPGDPVISVSATGPASCWNIVRELDASDTPELTLREIASALFAEQKKKTTQIFFPEAAQEIFYQTARF
;
A
#
# COMPACT_ATOMS: atom_id res chain seq x y z
N MET A 1 8.06 7.79 38.12
CA MET A 1 9.13 7.16 37.34
C MET A 1 8.56 6.74 35.98
N LYS A 2 8.90 7.45 34.89
CA LYS A 2 8.44 7.09 33.54
C LYS A 2 9.34 5.98 33.00
N ARG A 3 8.79 4.78 32.77
CA ARG A 3 9.48 3.69 32.11
C ARG A 3 9.61 4.04 30.63
N LEU A 4 10.83 4.25 30.16
CA LEU A 4 11.14 4.25 28.73
C LEU A 4 11.05 2.80 28.23
N LEU A 5 10.13 2.54 27.30
CA LEU A 5 10.15 1.32 26.52
C LEU A 5 11.37 1.39 25.59
N GLU A 6 12.07 0.28 25.40
CA GLU A 6 13.16 0.19 24.44
C GLU A 6 12.69 0.63 23.06
N GLY A 7 13.28 1.70 22.54
CA GLY A 7 12.92 2.33 21.28
C GLY A 7 13.60 3.69 21.14
N GLN A 8 13.42 4.31 19.98
CA GLN A 8 13.91 5.66 19.75
C GLN A 8 13.25 6.66 20.70
N GLN A 9 14.05 7.56 21.31
CA GLN A 9 13.48 8.62 22.14
C GLN A 9 12.64 9.57 21.30
N LEU A 10 11.41 9.82 21.75
CA LEU A 10 10.58 10.88 21.19
C LEU A 10 11.25 12.24 21.45
N GLN A 11 11.75 12.87 20.40
CA GLN A 11 12.26 14.23 20.49
C GLN A 11 11.09 15.21 20.48
N ARG A 12 11.08 16.15 21.42
CA ARG A 12 10.08 17.24 21.49
C ARG A 12 10.33 18.35 20.47
N THR A 13 11.52 18.42 19.94
CA THR A 13 11.91 19.41 18.93
C THR A 13 12.47 18.66 17.73
N VAL A 14 11.96 19.00 16.56
CA VAL A 14 12.56 18.55 15.30
C VAL A 14 13.94 19.23 15.20
N PRO A 15 15.04 18.48 15.05
CA PRO A 15 16.35 19.11 14.87
C PRO A 15 16.31 19.96 13.59
N PRO A 16 17.05 21.09 13.55
CA PRO A 16 17.12 21.91 12.35
C PRO A 16 17.68 21.05 11.22
N THR A 17 16.93 20.94 10.15
CA THR A 17 17.32 20.20 8.96
C THR A 17 18.54 20.86 8.33
N THR A 18 19.65 20.13 8.31
CA THR A 18 20.87 20.57 7.63
C THR A 18 20.57 20.69 6.14
N ALA A 19 20.93 21.81 5.53
CA ALA A 19 20.67 22.25 4.15
C ALA A 19 20.32 21.12 3.18
N CYS A 20 19.05 20.98 2.88
CA CYS A 20 18.53 19.94 2.00
C CYS A 20 18.32 20.43 0.60
N VAL A 21 18.62 19.56 -0.33
CA VAL A 21 17.97 19.40 -1.63
C VAL A 21 16.47 19.64 -1.46
N GLU A 22 15.82 20.29 -2.40
CA GLU A 22 14.39 20.65 -2.32
C GLU A 22 13.52 19.56 -1.67
N PRO A 23 12.76 19.88 -0.63
CA PRO A 23 11.96 18.89 0.10
C PRO A 23 10.91 18.30 -0.82
N VAL A 24 10.79 16.97 -0.81
CA VAL A 24 9.82 16.24 -1.62
C VAL A 24 8.39 16.60 -1.21
N VAL A 25 8.14 16.76 0.08
CA VAL A 25 6.82 17.14 0.61
C VAL A 25 6.95 18.25 1.64
N ARG A 26 6.14 19.30 1.48
CA ARG A 26 5.97 20.35 2.49
C ARG A 26 4.61 20.21 3.15
N LEU A 27 4.59 20.02 4.45
CA LEU A 27 3.38 19.88 5.25
C LEU A 27 3.02 21.20 5.94
N PRO A 28 1.74 21.41 6.31
CA PRO A 28 1.34 22.52 7.15
C PRO A 28 2.14 22.56 8.45
N GLY A 29 2.44 23.77 8.92
CA GLY A 29 3.26 23.94 10.15
C GLY A 29 4.78 23.87 9.93
N GLY A 30 5.23 23.85 8.66
CA GLY A 30 6.65 23.90 8.33
C GLY A 30 7.40 22.58 8.43
N LEU A 31 6.68 21.48 8.66
CA LEU A 31 7.27 20.14 8.61
C LEU A 31 7.54 19.77 7.14
N THR A 32 8.75 19.29 6.84
CA THR A 32 9.13 18.84 5.51
C THR A 32 9.55 17.37 5.55
N LEU A 33 9.30 16.67 4.44
CA LEU A 33 9.89 15.36 4.18
C LEU A 33 10.97 15.60 3.12
N ASP A 34 12.20 15.67 3.58
CA ASP A 34 13.28 16.33 2.84
C ASP A 34 13.99 15.43 1.86
N ASP A 35 13.90 14.12 2.02
CA ASP A 35 14.52 13.21 1.09
C ASP A 35 13.69 11.91 0.88
N ARG A 36 14.07 11.15 -0.14
CA ARG A 36 13.41 9.90 -0.48
C ARG A 36 13.65 8.78 0.54
N SER A 37 14.58 8.94 1.46
CA SER A 37 14.81 7.95 2.51
C SER A 37 13.61 7.82 3.44
N CYS A 38 12.78 8.87 3.56
CA CYS A 38 11.54 8.80 4.33
C CYS A 38 10.54 7.75 3.78
N TRP A 39 10.61 7.42 2.48
CA TRP A 39 9.76 6.39 1.88
C TRP A 39 10.21 4.96 2.22
N GLN A 40 11.39 4.78 2.75
CA GLN A 40 11.90 3.47 3.19
C GLN A 40 11.27 3.04 4.52
N TYR A 41 10.62 3.96 5.22
CA TYR A 41 10.03 3.70 6.53
C TYR A 41 8.51 3.87 6.48
N PRO A 42 7.75 2.97 7.15
CA PRO A 42 6.32 3.13 7.25
C PRO A 42 5.96 4.39 8.05
N THR A 43 5.07 5.21 7.49
CA THR A 43 4.56 6.42 8.15
C THR A 43 3.12 6.20 8.58
N MET A 44 2.79 6.52 9.83
CA MET A 44 1.45 6.39 10.38
C MET A 44 0.90 7.75 10.79
N LEU A 45 -0.30 8.09 10.30
CA LEU A 45 -1.03 9.28 10.70
C LEU A 45 -2.12 8.92 11.70
N VAL A 46 -2.01 9.45 12.91
CA VAL A 46 -2.96 9.20 13.99
C VAL A 46 -3.67 10.49 14.37
N GLY A 47 -5.00 10.41 14.51
CA GLY A 47 -5.81 11.56 14.91
C GLY A 47 -7.25 11.15 15.19
N SER A 48 -8.00 12.02 15.86
CA SER A 48 -9.42 11.85 16.08
C SER A 48 -10.24 12.12 14.81
N VAL A 49 -11.51 11.72 14.81
CA VAL A 49 -12.43 12.03 13.71
C VAL A 49 -12.49 13.56 13.52
N GLY A 50 -12.38 14.01 12.29
CA GLY A 50 -12.40 15.45 11.96
C GLY A 50 -11.05 16.19 12.12
N SER A 51 -9.96 15.51 12.55
CA SER A 51 -8.65 16.16 12.73
C SER A 51 -7.90 16.49 11.44
N GLY A 52 -8.50 16.22 10.26
CA GLY A 52 -7.87 16.56 8.98
C GLY A 52 -6.95 15.49 8.39
N GLN A 53 -6.97 14.26 8.89
CA GLN A 53 -6.14 13.16 8.39
C GLN A 53 -6.26 12.96 6.87
N SER A 54 -7.49 12.93 6.34
CA SER A 54 -7.73 12.77 4.89
C SER A 54 -7.17 13.94 4.08
N THR A 55 -7.27 15.16 4.61
CA THR A 55 -6.70 16.36 3.98
C THR A 55 -5.18 16.29 3.95
N LEU A 56 -4.58 15.84 5.04
CA LEU A 56 -3.13 15.69 5.13
C LEU A 56 -2.61 14.60 4.17
N ILE A 57 -3.32 13.47 4.09
CA ILE A 57 -2.98 12.39 3.13
C ILE A 57 -3.04 12.93 1.69
N GLU A 58 -4.05 13.72 1.37
CA GLU A 58 -4.19 14.32 0.03
C GLU A 58 -3.05 15.30 -0.28
N GLN A 59 -2.61 16.09 0.69
CA GLN A 59 -1.47 17.01 0.54
C GLN A 59 -0.14 16.26 0.35
N ILE A 60 0.03 15.12 1.00
CA ILE A 60 1.21 14.26 0.82
C ILE A 60 1.16 13.55 -0.53
N ARG A 61 0.00 13.09 -0.96
CA ARG A 61 -0.18 12.28 -2.16
C ARG A 61 0.30 12.99 -3.43
N GLN A 62 -0.04 14.26 -3.61
CA GLN A 62 0.30 15.00 -4.83
C GLN A 62 1.82 15.07 -5.09
N PRO A 63 2.65 15.54 -4.16
CA PRO A 63 4.09 15.58 -4.37
C PRO A 63 4.71 14.19 -4.46
N VAL A 64 4.16 13.17 -3.76
CA VAL A 64 4.63 11.78 -3.88
C VAL A 64 4.41 11.25 -5.29
N LEU A 65 3.24 11.47 -5.87
CA LEU A 65 2.95 11.06 -7.25
C LEU A 65 3.83 11.79 -8.26
N ALA A 66 4.07 13.10 -8.07
CA ALA A 66 4.95 13.87 -8.94
C ALA A 66 6.40 13.39 -8.87
N ASP A 67 6.90 13.04 -7.68
CA ASP A 67 8.23 12.49 -7.50
C ASP A 67 8.35 11.09 -8.11
N ALA A 68 7.34 10.24 -7.92
CA ALA A 68 7.28 8.91 -8.52
C ALA A 68 7.32 8.97 -10.06
N ASP A 69 6.53 9.86 -10.65
CA ASP A 69 6.55 10.08 -12.11
C ASP A 69 7.94 10.52 -12.62
N ARG A 70 8.61 11.38 -11.86
CA ARG A 70 9.95 11.89 -12.22
C ARG A 70 11.01 10.79 -12.25
N VAL A 71 10.89 9.79 -11.39
CA VAL A 71 11.92 8.73 -11.23
C VAL A 71 11.47 7.39 -11.81
N GLY A 72 10.23 7.27 -12.28
CA GLY A 72 9.68 6.03 -12.83
C GLY A 72 9.21 5.02 -11.77
N ASP A 73 8.93 5.47 -10.55
CA ASP A 73 8.40 4.61 -9.49
C ASP A 73 6.89 4.38 -9.64
N THR A 74 6.42 3.25 -9.14
CA THR A 74 4.99 2.93 -9.08
C THR A 74 4.43 3.22 -7.69
N VAL A 75 3.29 3.90 -7.64
CA VAL A 75 2.57 4.20 -6.38
C VAL A 75 1.29 3.40 -6.32
N GLY A 76 1.18 2.51 -5.34
CA GLY A 76 -0.05 1.77 -5.04
C GLY A 76 -0.85 2.46 -3.93
N ILE A 77 -2.14 2.72 -4.17
CA ILE A 77 -3.04 3.30 -3.18
C ILE A 77 -4.14 2.29 -2.84
N PHE A 78 -4.12 1.78 -1.61
CA PHE A 78 -5.20 0.96 -1.10
C PHE A 78 -6.21 1.82 -0.34
N ALA A 79 -7.48 1.74 -0.70
CA ALA A 79 -8.53 2.53 -0.07
C ALA A 79 -9.79 1.70 0.20
N ALA A 80 -10.27 1.73 1.43
CA ALA A 80 -11.53 1.11 1.83
C ALA A 80 -12.76 1.98 1.47
N LYS A 81 -12.54 3.27 1.12
CA LYS A 81 -13.59 4.22 0.78
C LYS A 81 -13.41 4.76 -0.64
N PRO A 82 -14.51 5.03 -1.37
CA PRO A 82 -14.44 5.52 -2.75
C PRO A 82 -13.95 6.97 -2.88
N ASP A 83 -13.77 7.69 -1.78
CA ASP A 83 -13.36 9.11 -1.78
C ASP A 83 -12.03 9.34 -2.51
N VAL A 84 -11.14 8.37 -2.44
CA VAL A 84 -9.83 8.39 -3.12
C VAL A 84 -9.98 8.40 -4.65
N LEU A 85 -11.07 7.87 -5.19
CA LEU A 85 -11.31 7.86 -6.65
C LEU A 85 -11.48 9.27 -7.24
N ARG A 86 -11.83 10.26 -6.42
CA ARG A 86 -11.91 11.68 -6.86
C ARG A 86 -10.56 12.24 -7.27
N CYS A 87 -9.51 11.65 -6.78
CA CYS A 87 -8.12 12.08 -6.98
C CYS A 87 -7.38 11.24 -8.03
N ARG A 88 -8.10 10.36 -8.73
CA ARG A 88 -7.58 9.53 -9.81
C ARG A 88 -7.17 10.38 -11.00
N ARG A 89 -5.99 10.11 -11.54
CA ARG A 89 -5.54 10.71 -12.80
C ARG A 89 -6.08 9.92 -13.99
N PRO A 90 -6.28 10.56 -15.15
CA PRO A 90 -6.58 9.85 -16.40
C PRO A 90 -5.48 8.80 -16.67
N GLY A 91 -5.88 7.56 -16.88
CA GLY A 91 -4.93 6.46 -17.14
C GLY A 91 -4.54 5.62 -15.92
N ASP A 92 -4.75 6.10 -14.69
CA ASP A 92 -4.47 5.29 -13.50
C ASP A 92 -5.37 4.05 -13.47
N PRO A 93 -4.80 2.83 -13.36
CA PRO A 93 -5.61 1.62 -13.21
C PRO A 93 -6.32 1.59 -11.86
N VAL A 94 -7.58 1.16 -11.86
CA VAL A 94 -8.35 0.96 -10.62
C VAL A 94 -8.74 -0.50 -10.53
N ILE A 95 -8.26 -1.19 -9.52
CA ILE A 95 -8.68 -2.56 -9.21
C ILE A 95 -9.76 -2.49 -8.14
N SER A 96 -10.99 -2.88 -8.48
CA SER A 96 -12.11 -2.92 -7.54
C SER A 96 -12.48 -4.35 -7.22
N VAL A 97 -12.59 -4.64 -5.93
CA VAL A 97 -13.14 -5.93 -5.44
C VAL A 97 -14.65 -5.87 -5.20
N SER A 98 -15.28 -4.71 -5.47
CA SER A 98 -16.72 -4.53 -5.35
C SER A 98 -17.42 -4.91 -6.63
N ALA A 99 -18.51 -5.68 -6.53
CA ALA A 99 -19.35 -6.06 -7.67
C ALA A 99 -20.04 -4.87 -8.36
N THR A 100 -20.10 -3.71 -7.71
CA THR A 100 -20.80 -2.50 -8.18
C THR A 100 -19.87 -1.34 -8.52
N GLY A 101 -18.54 -1.54 -8.42
CA GLY A 101 -17.55 -0.49 -8.68
C GLY A 101 -17.20 -0.33 -10.16
N PRO A 102 -16.48 0.75 -10.54
CA PRO A 102 -15.94 0.92 -11.88
C PRO A 102 -14.99 -0.24 -12.17
N ALA A 103 -15.38 -1.07 -13.12
CA ALA A 103 -14.79 -2.37 -13.37
C ALA A 103 -13.42 -2.26 -14.05
N SER A 104 -12.37 -2.36 -13.28
CA SER A 104 -11.18 -3.07 -13.72
C SER A 104 -11.06 -4.28 -12.82
N CYS A 105 -11.54 -5.42 -13.28
CA CYS A 105 -11.32 -6.68 -12.58
C CYS A 105 -9.82 -7.00 -12.67
N TRP A 106 -9.21 -7.38 -11.56
CA TRP A 106 -7.91 -8.00 -11.59
C TRP A 106 -7.98 -9.29 -12.39
N ASN A 107 -7.10 -9.44 -13.37
CA ASN A 107 -7.09 -10.59 -14.26
C ASN A 107 -5.83 -11.42 -13.98
N ILE A 108 -6.05 -12.58 -13.36
CA ILE A 108 -4.99 -13.51 -13.00
C ILE A 108 -4.15 -13.97 -14.20
N VAL A 109 -4.79 -14.16 -15.36
CA VAL A 109 -4.09 -14.62 -16.57
C VAL A 109 -3.10 -13.56 -17.05
N ARG A 110 -3.51 -12.28 -17.04
CA ARG A 110 -2.59 -11.18 -17.37
C ARG A 110 -1.45 -11.01 -16.39
N GLU A 111 -1.70 -11.29 -15.11
CA GLU A 111 -0.67 -11.27 -14.09
C GLU A 111 0.38 -12.36 -14.35
N LEU A 112 -0.08 -13.56 -14.71
CA LEU A 112 0.81 -14.68 -15.04
C LEU A 112 1.58 -14.43 -16.33
N ASP A 113 0.95 -13.89 -17.37
CA ASP A 113 1.59 -13.55 -18.64
C ASP A 113 2.67 -12.47 -18.49
N ALA A 114 2.50 -11.56 -17.52
CA ALA A 114 3.46 -10.49 -17.25
C ALA A 114 4.60 -10.91 -16.31
N SER A 115 4.52 -12.11 -15.72
CA SER A 115 5.49 -12.59 -14.73
C SER A 115 6.64 -13.34 -15.38
N ASP A 116 7.88 -13.06 -14.96
CA ASP A 116 9.07 -13.84 -15.35
C ASP A 116 9.05 -15.26 -14.74
N THR A 117 8.24 -15.47 -13.69
CA THR A 117 8.11 -16.74 -12.98
C THR A 117 6.63 -17.08 -12.72
N PRO A 118 5.84 -17.37 -13.77
CA PRO A 118 4.39 -17.52 -13.68
C PRO A 118 3.95 -18.64 -12.71
N GLU A 119 4.70 -19.74 -12.64
CA GLU A 119 4.38 -20.82 -11.70
C GLU A 119 4.54 -20.39 -10.23
N LEU A 120 5.58 -19.63 -9.91
CA LEU A 120 5.79 -19.10 -8.56
C LEU A 120 4.70 -18.07 -8.22
N THR A 121 4.45 -17.14 -9.13
CA THR A 121 3.38 -16.14 -8.98
C THR A 121 2.02 -16.80 -8.74
N LEU A 122 1.68 -17.84 -9.49
CA LEU A 122 0.43 -18.58 -9.29
C LEU A 122 0.36 -19.26 -7.91
N ARG A 123 1.48 -19.82 -7.42
CA ARG A 123 1.55 -20.40 -6.07
C ARG A 123 1.35 -19.35 -4.98
N GLU A 124 1.93 -18.18 -5.14
CA GLU A 124 1.76 -17.05 -4.21
C GLU A 124 0.31 -16.55 -4.19
N ILE A 125 -0.31 -16.39 -5.36
CA ILE A 125 -1.72 -16.04 -5.50
C ILE A 125 -2.61 -17.09 -4.83
N ALA A 126 -2.39 -18.36 -5.12
CA ALA A 126 -3.14 -19.45 -4.48
C ALA A 126 -2.98 -19.42 -2.96
N SER A 127 -1.75 -19.24 -2.47
CA SER A 127 -1.49 -19.14 -1.04
C SER A 127 -2.22 -17.96 -0.38
N ALA A 128 -2.23 -16.81 -1.01
CA ALA A 128 -2.92 -15.61 -0.51
C ALA A 128 -4.45 -15.80 -0.47
N LEU A 129 -5.04 -16.38 -1.51
CA LEU A 129 -6.49 -16.62 -1.60
C LEU A 129 -7.02 -17.55 -0.50
N PHE A 130 -6.24 -18.55 -0.12
CA PHE A 130 -6.66 -19.55 0.87
C PHE A 130 -6.10 -19.30 2.28
N ALA A 131 -5.29 -18.24 2.48
CA ALA A 131 -4.64 -17.94 3.75
C ALA A 131 -5.62 -17.75 4.92
N GLU A 132 -6.72 -17.06 4.69
CA GLU A 132 -7.73 -16.79 5.72
C GLU A 132 -8.52 -18.04 6.11
N GLN A 133 -8.82 -18.90 5.14
CA GLN A 133 -9.51 -20.16 5.39
C GLN A 133 -8.65 -21.11 6.22
N LYS A 134 -7.34 -21.17 5.95
CA LYS A 134 -6.38 -21.94 6.74
C LYS A 134 -6.32 -21.49 8.20
N LYS A 135 -6.46 -20.19 8.48
CA LYS A 135 -6.46 -19.64 9.84
C LYS A 135 -7.76 -19.92 10.61
N LYS A 136 -8.88 -20.05 9.90
CA LYS A 136 -10.23 -20.20 10.51
C LYS A 136 -10.62 -21.65 10.77
N THR A 137 -9.92 -22.63 10.23
CA THR A 137 -10.27 -24.03 10.35
C THR A 137 -9.29 -24.83 11.21
N THR A 138 -9.80 -25.79 11.96
CA THR A 138 -9.01 -26.79 12.65
C THR A 138 -8.59 -27.94 11.73
N GLN A 139 -9.25 -28.09 10.58
CA GLN A 139 -8.98 -29.11 9.58
C GLN A 139 -8.26 -28.49 8.38
N ILE A 140 -6.95 -28.32 8.50
CA ILE A 140 -6.09 -27.68 7.50
C ILE A 140 -6.11 -28.39 6.14
N PHE A 141 -6.44 -29.68 6.12
CA PHE A 141 -6.47 -30.50 4.92
C PHE A 141 -7.37 -29.92 3.82
N PHE A 142 -8.58 -29.46 4.16
CA PHE A 142 -9.52 -28.96 3.13
C PHE A 142 -9.05 -27.67 2.44
N PRO A 143 -8.60 -26.62 3.13
CA PRO A 143 -8.03 -25.46 2.47
C PRO A 143 -6.77 -25.74 1.67
N GLU A 144 -5.93 -26.69 2.12
CA GLU A 144 -4.72 -27.08 1.39
C GLU A 144 -5.07 -27.83 0.10
N ALA A 145 -6.03 -28.77 0.16
CA ALA A 145 -6.52 -29.45 -1.01
C ALA A 145 -7.18 -28.49 -2.02
N ALA A 146 -7.97 -27.53 -1.53
CA ALA A 146 -8.60 -26.51 -2.38
C ALA A 146 -7.54 -25.59 -3.03
N GLN A 147 -6.51 -25.21 -2.31
CA GLN A 147 -5.39 -24.43 -2.84
C GLN A 147 -4.65 -25.22 -3.95
N GLU A 148 -4.39 -26.49 -3.72
CA GLU A 148 -3.69 -27.32 -4.71
C GLU A 148 -4.55 -27.54 -5.96
N ILE A 149 -5.85 -27.82 -5.80
CA ILE A 149 -6.79 -27.93 -6.93
C ILE A 149 -6.83 -26.64 -7.74
N PHE A 150 -6.92 -25.48 -7.07
CA PHE A 150 -6.89 -24.18 -7.73
C PHE A 150 -5.59 -24.00 -8.54
N TYR A 151 -4.44 -24.28 -7.91
CA TYR A 151 -3.14 -24.17 -8.57
C TYR A 151 -3.03 -25.07 -9.80
N GLN A 152 -3.41 -26.33 -9.67
CA GLN A 152 -3.35 -27.29 -10.78
C GLN A 152 -4.33 -26.95 -11.91
N THR A 153 -5.49 -26.38 -11.58
CA THR A 153 -6.49 -25.97 -12.59
C THR A 153 -6.09 -24.69 -13.32
N ALA A 154 -5.46 -23.75 -12.63
CA ALA A 154 -5.07 -22.48 -13.21
C ALA A 154 -3.71 -22.52 -13.95
N ARG A 155 -2.98 -23.62 -13.86
CA ARG A 155 -1.69 -23.85 -14.53
C ARG A 155 -1.85 -24.13 -16.03
N PHE A 156 -3.04 -24.50 -16.48
CA PHE A 156 -3.38 -24.82 -17.88
C PHE A 156 -4.11 -23.66 -18.56
#